data_60aa6a0d17332248b45876a59f451664
#
_entry.id   60aa6a0d17332248b45876a59f451664
#
_cell.length_a   1.000
_cell.length_b   1.000
_cell.length_c   1.000
_cell.angle_alpha   90.00
_cell.angle_beta   90.00
_cell.angle_gamma   90.00
#
_symmetry.space_group_name_H-M   'P 1'
#
loop_
_entity.id
_entity.type
_entity.pdbx_description
1 polymer ?
#
loop_
_entity_poly.entity_id
_entity_poly.type
_entity_poly.pdbx_seq_one_letter_code
_entity_poly.pdbx_strand_id
1 'polypeptide(L)'
;IREKLLAGTIPDVPITVDAVIPPDPHKTLRQRMENRTGESFCWRCHEKMDPLGFPFETYDDFGRYRTAENLEHPENLILEAKRGEVNAFGASLSVYKTLPVDPRGVLKGTGDPKLDGKVKDAFDLIDRLARSQKVRQSIIRHAFRYFLGRNETLSDSKTLIDADRAYVDNEGSFDEVIVSLLTSDSFIYRKRNTKE
;
A
#
# COMPACT_ATOMS: atom_id res chain seq x y z
N ILE A 1 1.70 0.80 0.92
CA ILE A 1 2.49 0.89 -0.32
C ILE A 1 3.35 2.16 -0.30
N ARG A 2 2.74 3.36 -0.25
CA ARG A 2 3.46 4.64 -0.41
C ARG A 2 4.68 4.77 0.52
N GLU A 3 4.51 4.56 1.80
CA GLU A 3 5.58 4.72 2.78
C GLU A 3 6.53 3.53 2.83
N LYS A 4 5.98 2.31 2.88
CA LYS A 4 6.78 1.10 3.11
C LYS A 4 7.49 0.59 1.87
N LEU A 5 6.88 0.69 0.70
CA LEU A 5 7.47 0.17 -0.53
C LEU A 5 8.09 1.27 -1.41
N LEU A 6 7.50 2.46 -1.42
CA LEU A 6 7.96 3.55 -2.29
C LEU A 6 8.82 4.59 -1.56
N ALA A 7 9.09 4.42 -0.26
CA ALA A 7 9.82 5.36 0.58
C ALA A 7 9.30 6.80 0.50
N GLY A 8 7.99 6.95 0.27
CA GLY A 8 7.31 8.24 0.26
C GLY A 8 6.77 8.59 1.64
N THR A 9 6.14 9.75 1.76
CA THR A 9 5.50 10.21 2.99
C THR A 9 4.03 10.55 2.73
N ILE A 10 3.18 10.26 3.70
CA ILE A 10 1.80 10.72 3.76
C ILE A 10 1.71 11.63 4.97
N PRO A 11 1.18 12.86 4.83
CA PRO A 11 0.99 13.74 5.98
C PRO A 11 0.06 13.14 7.02
N ASP A 12 0.25 13.50 8.28
CA ASP A 12 -0.67 13.13 9.35
C ASP A 12 -2.07 13.70 9.10
N VAL A 13 -3.09 12.94 9.49
CA VAL A 13 -4.49 13.37 9.35
C VAL A 13 -4.78 14.46 10.38
N PRO A 14 -5.26 15.64 9.97
CA PRO A 14 -5.68 16.67 10.92
C PRO A 14 -6.83 16.15 11.81
N ILE A 15 -6.80 16.46 13.11
CA ILE A 15 -7.77 15.99 14.11
C ILE A 15 -9.22 16.41 13.77
N THR A 16 -9.39 17.49 13.01
CA THR A 16 -10.69 18.07 12.63
C THR A 16 -11.33 17.44 11.40
N VAL A 17 -10.71 16.43 10.78
CA VAL A 17 -11.24 15.80 9.56
C VAL A 17 -12.36 14.84 9.91
N ASP A 18 -13.55 15.09 9.36
CA ASP A 18 -14.62 14.10 9.30
C ASP A 18 -14.29 13.04 8.22
N ALA A 19 -13.96 11.84 8.67
CA ALA A 19 -13.58 10.71 7.81
C ALA A 19 -14.76 9.84 7.38
N VAL A 20 -16.00 10.21 7.74
CA VAL A 20 -17.20 9.43 7.38
C VAL A 20 -17.45 9.52 5.87
N ILE A 21 -17.58 8.38 5.22
CA ILE A 21 -18.01 8.27 3.82
C ILE A 21 -19.53 8.11 3.83
N PRO A 22 -20.30 9.09 3.32
CA PRO A 22 -21.76 9.01 3.34
C PRO A 22 -22.26 7.78 2.56
N PRO A 23 -23.33 7.11 3.04
CA PRO A 23 -23.98 6.05 2.29
C PRO A 23 -24.62 6.62 1.01
N ASP A 24 -24.57 5.84 -0.06
CA ASP A 24 -25.25 6.15 -1.33
C ASP A 24 -25.70 4.82 -1.96
N PRO A 25 -27.02 4.60 -2.14
CA PRO A 25 -27.54 3.33 -2.64
C PRO A 25 -27.20 3.04 -4.10
N HIS A 26 -26.67 4.01 -4.84
CA HIS A 26 -26.43 3.89 -6.27
C HIS A 26 -24.93 3.90 -6.63
N LYS A 27 -24.04 3.94 -5.63
CA LYS A 27 -22.59 4.06 -5.83
C LYS A 27 -21.81 2.98 -5.11
N THR A 28 -20.75 2.49 -5.77
CA THR A 28 -19.73 1.67 -5.15
C THR A 28 -18.97 2.44 -4.06
N LEU A 29 -18.26 1.73 -3.19
CA LEU A 29 -17.40 2.36 -2.17
C LEU A 29 -16.39 3.30 -2.83
N ARG A 30 -15.74 2.86 -3.91
CA ARG A 30 -14.82 3.69 -4.68
C ARG A 30 -15.45 5.00 -5.12
N GLN A 31 -16.63 4.96 -5.74
CA GLN A 31 -17.32 6.16 -6.20
C GLN A 31 -17.69 7.12 -5.06
N ARG A 32 -18.07 6.56 -3.90
CA ARG A 32 -18.35 7.34 -2.69
C ARG A 32 -17.08 7.98 -2.13
N MET A 33 -15.97 7.24 -2.12
CA MET A 33 -14.67 7.76 -1.73
C MET A 33 -14.22 8.89 -2.65
N GLU A 34 -14.21 8.67 -3.98
CA GLU A 34 -13.81 9.68 -4.96
C GLU A 34 -14.63 10.98 -4.80
N ASN A 35 -15.94 10.87 -4.53
CA ASN A 35 -16.77 12.02 -4.25
C ASN A 35 -16.38 12.75 -2.95
N ARG A 36 -16.07 12.00 -1.88
CA ARG A 36 -15.74 12.56 -0.58
C ARG A 36 -14.33 13.14 -0.53
N THR A 37 -13.36 12.47 -1.15
CA THR A 37 -11.93 12.83 -1.10
C THR A 37 -11.51 13.75 -2.26
N GLY A 38 -12.38 13.96 -3.26
CA GLY A 38 -12.09 14.78 -4.43
C GLY A 38 -12.01 16.29 -4.18
N GLU A 39 -12.50 16.78 -3.04
CA GLU A 39 -12.37 18.18 -2.65
C GLU A 39 -10.90 18.55 -2.44
N SER A 40 -10.52 19.78 -2.80
CA SER A 40 -9.12 20.24 -2.83
C SER A 40 -8.38 20.03 -1.50
N PHE A 41 -9.07 20.19 -0.38
CA PHE A 41 -8.46 19.99 0.95
C PHE A 41 -8.14 18.51 1.21
N CYS A 42 -9.06 17.60 0.94
CA CYS A 42 -8.90 16.16 1.13
C CYS A 42 -7.93 15.59 0.11
N TRP A 43 -8.04 16.03 -1.13
CA TRP A 43 -7.27 15.52 -2.26
C TRP A 43 -5.75 15.69 -2.11
N ARG A 44 -5.28 16.69 -1.39
CA ARG A 44 -3.83 16.88 -1.13
C ARG A 44 -3.13 15.65 -0.52
N CYS A 45 -3.85 14.87 0.28
CA CYS A 45 -3.34 13.61 0.85
C CYS A 45 -3.82 12.41 0.03
N HIS A 46 -5.12 12.39 -0.31
CA HIS A 46 -5.77 11.27 -0.98
C HIS A 46 -5.23 11.00 -2.39
N GLU A 47 -4.78 12.01 -3.13
CA GLU A 47 -4.12 11.81 -4.42
C GLU A 47 -2.89 10.88 -4.38
N LYS A 48 -2.28 10.73 -3.20
CA LYS A 48 -1.12 9.87 -2.99
C LYS A 48 -1.49 8.45 -2.54
N MET A 49 -2.73 8.25 -2.08
CA MET A 49 -3.20 7.01 -1.47
C MET A 49 -4.27 6.32 -2.32
N ASP A 50 -5.37 7.02 -2.62
CA ASP A 50 -6.55 6.44 -3.26
C ASP A 50 -6.24 5.76 -4.59
N PRO A 51 -5.50 6.39 -5.53
CA PRO A 51 -5.17 5.75 -6.79
C PRO A 51 -4.33 4.47 -6.66
N LEU A 52 -3.64 4.28 -5.52
CA LEU A 52 -2.91 3.06 -5.20
C LEU A 52 -3.78 2.01 -4.49
N GLY A 53 -4.85 2.46 -3.83
CA GLY A 53 -5.81 1.59 -3.15
C GLY A 53 -6.82 0.96 -4.10
N PHE A 54 -7.32 1.72 -5.07
CA PHE A 54 -8.37 1.30 -6.00
C PHE A 54 -8.12 -0.02 -6.73
N PRO A 55 -6.89 -0.39 -7.14
CA PRO A 55 -6.64 -1.71 -7.70
C PRO A 55 -7.05 -2.88 -6.78
N PHE A 56 -7.10 -2.66 -5.47
CA PHE A 56 -7.47 -3.68 -4.49
C PHE A 56 -8.99 -3.75 -4.20
N GLU A 57 -9.81 -2.92 -4.83
CA GLU A 57 -11.28 -3.02 -4.74
C GLU A 57 -11.83 -4.36 -5.26
N THR A 58 -11.02 -5.10 -6.03
CA THR A 58 -11.28 -6.51 -6.40
C THR A 58 -11.23 -7.48 -5.22
N TYR A 59 -10.88 -7.01 -4.04
CA TYR A 59 -10.92 -7.78 -2.80
C TYR A 59 -11.86 -7.11 -1.82
N ASP A 60 -12.69 -7.91 -1.16
CA ASP A 60 -13.56 -7.40 -0.10
C ASP A 60 -12.79 -7.27 1.24
N ASP A 61 -13.49 -6.84 2.28
CA ASP A 61 -12.97 -6.67 3.64
C ASP A 61 -12.46 -7.96 4.30
N PHE A 62 -12.84 -9.13 3.76
CA PHE A 62 -12.30 -10.44 4.16
C PHE A 62 -11.16 -10.92 3.25
N GLY A 63 -10.74 -10.13 2.26
CA GLY A 63 -9.71 -10.50 1.28
C GLY A 63 -10.19 -11.47 0.20
N ARG A 64 -11.51 -11.67 0.03
CA ARG A 64 -12.07 -12.53 -1.02
C ARG A 64 -12.13 -11.76 -2.34
N TYR A 65 -11.71 -12.41 -3.41
CA TYR A 65 -11.76 -11.81 -4.74
C TYR A 65 -13.22 -11.60 -5.21
N ARG A 66 -13.50 -10.42 -5.74
CA ARG A 66 -14.80 -10.03 -6.29
C ARG A 66 -14.66 -9.25 -7.59
N THR A 67 -15.62 -9.41 -8.49
CA THR A 67 -15.76 -8.62 -9.71
C THR A 67 -16.92 -7.63 -9.65
N ALA A 68 -17.77 -7.78 -8.64
CA ALA A 68 -18.90 -6.91 -8.36
C ALA A 68 -18.96 -6.63 -6.85
N GLU A 69 -19.43 -5.44 -6.52
CA GLU A 69 -19.67 -4.98 -5.15
C GLU A 69 -21.16 -4.99 -4.84
N ASN A 70 -21.54 -5.53 -3.69
CA ASN A 70 -22.89 -5.43 -3.17
C ASN A 70 -23.18 -3.98 -2.74
N LEU A 71 -24.28 -3.44 -3.21
CA LEU A 71 -24.76 -2.14 -2.76
C LEU A 71 -25.62 -2.34 -1.49
N GLU A 72 -24.96 -2.52 -0.36
CA GLU A 72 -25.60 -2.84 0.93
C GLU A 72 -26.39 -1.65 1.47
N HIS A 73 -27.56 -1.45 0.89
CA HIS A 73 -28.53 -0.43 1.28
C HIS A 73 -29.94 -1.02 1.23
N PRO A 74 -30.86 -0.66 2.15
CA PRO A 74 -32.22 -1.22 2.18
C PRO A 74 -32.96 -1.15 0.82
N GLU A 75 -32.77 -0.08 0.06
CA GLU A 75 -33.38 0.08 -1.27
C GLU A 75 -32.89 -0.93 -2.32
N ASN A 76 -31.76 -1.56 -2.07
CA ASN A 76 -31.13 -2.52 -2.99
C ASN A 76 -31.32 -3.96 -2.56
N LEU A 77 -32.01 -4.19 -1.44
CA LEU A 77 -32.27 -5.53 -0.94
C LEU A 77 -33.16 -6.30 -1.93
N ILE A 78 -32.65 -7.45 -2.38
CA ILE A 78 -33.38 -8.38 -3.28
C ILE A 78 -33.95 -9.54 -2.47
N LEU A 79 -33.15 -10.09 -1.57
CA LEU A 79 -33.53 -11.21 -0.70
C LEU A 79 -32.96 -10.96 0.70
N GLU A 80 -33.86 -10.96 1.69
CA GLU A 80 -33.49 -10.83 3.08
C GLU A 80 -33.12 -12.20 3.68
N ALA A 81 -31.94 -12.30 4.29
CA ALA A 81 -31.57 -13.48 5.05
C ALA A 81 -32.43 -13.59 6.32
N LYS A 82 -32.78 -14.81 6.72
CA LYS A 82 -33.42 -15.02 8.02
C LYS A 82 -32.48 -14.61 9.14
N ARG A 83 -33.05 -14.18 10.25
CA ARG A 83 -32.27 -13.74 11.42
C ARG A 83 -31.29 -14.83 11.84
N GLY A 84 -29.99 -14.51 11.81
CA GLY A 84 -28.91 -15.45 12.15
C GLY A 84 -28.41 -16.30 10.98
N GLU A 85 -28.98 -16.19 9.77
CA GLU A 85 -28.40 -16.77 8.57
C GLU A 85 -27.15 -15.98 8.16
N VAL A 86 -26.00 -16.59 8.39
CA VAL A 86 -24.70 -16.04 8.02
C VAL A 86 -23.88 -17.14 7.29
N ASN A 87 -22.95 -16.68 6.46
CA ASN A 87 -21.98 -17.61 5.86
C ASN A 87 -20.92 -18.06 6.89
N ALA A 88 -19.98 -18.89 6.48
CA ALA A 88 -18.90 -19.39 7.34
C ALA A 88 -18.02 -18.29 7.96
N PHE A 89 -18.10 -17.05 7.47
CA PHE A 89 -17.35 -15.88 7.94
C PHE A 89 -18.21 -14.90 8.76
N GLY A 90 -19.46 -15.28 9.08
CA GLY A 90 -20.34 -14.44 9.86
C GLY A 90 -21.06 -13.32 9.08
N ALA A 91 -20.85 -13.23 7.76
CA ALA A 91 -21.53 -12.23 6.92
C ALA A 91 -22.97 -12.67 6.61
N SER A 92 -23.91 -11.68 6.59
CA SER A 92 -25.31 -11.93 6.23
C SER A 92 -25.43 -12.57 4.85
N LEU A 93 -26.36 -13.51 4.70
CA LEU A 93 -26.74 -14.11 3.44
C LEU A 93 -27.77 -13.29 2.65
N SER A 94 -28.09 -12.10 3.09
CA SER A 94 -28.94 -11.17 2.33
C SER A 94 -28.32 -10.84 0.98
N VAL A 95 -29.15 -10.81 -0.05
CA VAL A 95 -28.73 -10.55 -1.43
C VAL A 95 -29.12 -9.12 -1.81
N TYR A 96 -28.15 -8.36 -2.28
CA TYR A 96 -28.34 -6.97 -2.72
C TYR A 96 -28.04 -6.83 -4.22
N LYS A 97 -28.51 -5.74 -4.81
CA LYS A 97 -28.08 -5.32 -6.14
C LYS A 97 -26.56 -5.11 -6.14
N THR A 98 -25.94 -5.36 -7.26
CA THR A 98 -24.49 -5.22 -7.41
C THR A 98 -24.11 -4.24 -8.50
N LEU A 99 -22.94 -3.63 -8.38
CA LEU A 99 -22.28 -2.90 -9.46
C LEU A 99 -20.90 -3.52 -9.74
N PRO A 100 -20.42 -3.45 -11.01
CA PRO A 100 -19.07 -3.91 -11.33
C PRO A 100 -18.02 -3.13 -10.55
N VAL A 101 -17.00 -3.84 -10.07
CA VAL A 101 -15.81 -3.22 -9.46
C VAL A 101 -14.95 -2.60 -10.56
N ASP A 102 -14.48 -1.36 -10.36
CA ASP A 102 -13.46 -0.73 -11.20
C ASP A 102 -12.08 -0.85 -10.52
N PRO A 103 -11.21 -1.77 -10.96
CA PRO A 103 -9.91 -2.01 -10.35
C PRO A 103 -8.78 -1.11 -10.89
N ARG A 104 -9.10 -0.14 -11.75
CA ARG A 104 -8.08 0.72 -12.35
C ARG A 104 -7.53 1.70 -11.34
N GLY A 105 -6.22 1.86 -11.34
CA GLY A 105 -5.52 2.80 -10.49
C GLY A 105 -4.48 3.63 -11.24
N VAL A 106 -3.72 4.38 -10.48
CA VAL A 106 -2.58 5.16 -11.00
C VAL A 106 -1.45 5.13 -10.00
N LEU A 107 -0.28 4.77 -10.48
CA LEU A 107 0.97 4.94 -9.78
C LEU A 107 1.59 6.26 -10.24
N LYS A 108 1.80 7.19 -9.32
CA LYS A 108 2.41 8.49 -9.64
C LYS A 108 3.23 9.04 -8.50
N GLY A 109 4.20 9.89 -8.83
CA GLY A 109 5.06 10.55 -7.85
C GLY A 109 5.93 9.56 -7.08
N THR A 110 6.33 8.48 -7.73
CA THR A 110 7.25 7.50 -7.13
C THR A 110 8.69 7.97 -7.12
N GLY A 111 9.03 8.96 -7.97
CA GLY A 111 10.41 9.37 -8.25
C GLY A 111 11.12 8.44 -9.24
N ASP A 112 10.42 7.46 -9.80
CA ASP A 112 10.87 6.62 -10.90
C ASP A 112 9.86 6.72 -12.06
N PRO A 113 10.17 7.47 -13.13
CA PRO A 113 9.26 7.65 -14.26
C PRO A 113 8.87 6.35 -14.97
N LYS A 114 9.69 5.29 -14.86
CA LYS A 114 9.38 3.97 -15.44
C LYS A 114 8.31 3.23 -14.65
N LEU A 115 8.19 3.55 -13.38
CA LEU A 115 7.19 2.96 -12.50
C LEU A 115 5.86 3.71 -12.55
N ASP A 116 5.90 5.03 -12.78
CA ASP A 116 4.71 5.87 -12.85
C ASP A 116 3.83 5.53 -14.06
N GLY A 117 2.52 5.53 -13.87
CA GLY A 117 1.55 5.32 -14.95
C GLY A 117 0.24 4.71 -14.49
N LYS A 118 -0.64 4.46 -15.47
CA LYS A 118 -1.93 3.81 -15.23
C LYS A 118 -1.71 2.35 -14.84
N VAL A 119 -2.48 1.89 -13.87
CA VAL A 119 -2.50 0.52 -13.34
C VAL A 119 -3.83 -0.11 -13.71
N LYS A 120 -3.80 -1.30 -14.27
CA LYS A 120 -4.98 -2.02 -14.73
C LYS A 120 -5.76 -2.63 -13.57
N ASP A 121 -5.07 -3.29 -12.65
CA ASP A 121 -5.62 -4.03 -11.52
C ASP A 121 -4.54 -4.27 -10.45
N ALA A 122 -4.88 -4.98 -9.38
CA ALA A 122 -3.95 -5.31 -8.31
C ALA A 122 -2.74 -6.14 -8.79
N PHE A 123 -2.94 -7.03 -9.75
CA PHE A 123 -1.85 -7.88 -10.26
C PHE A 123 -0.83 -7.07 -11.05
N ASP A 124 -1.29 -6.16 -11.93
CA ASP A 124 -0.42 -5.22 -12.64
C ASP A 124 0.34 -4.33 -11.67
N LEU A 125 -0.32 -3.84 -10.60
CA LEU A 125 0.36 -3.04 -9.57
C LEU A 125 1.43 -3.85 -8.84
N ILE A 126 1.10 -5.05 -8.39
CA ILE A 126 2.01 -5.94 -7.65
C ILE A 126 3.22 -6.28 -8.52
N ASP A 127 3.01 -6.65 -9.78
CA ASP A 127 4.07 -7.01 -10.72
C ASP A 127 5.06 -5.84 -10.96
N ARG A 128 4.53 -4.63 -11.17
CA ARG A 128 5.37 -3.41 -11.30
C ARG A 128 6.17 -3.12 -10.03
N LEU A 129 5.53 -3.22 -8.86
CA LEU A 129 6.21 -3.00 -7.58
C LEU A 129 7.30 -4.06 -7.34
N ALA A 130 7.02 -5.33 -7.63
CA ALA A 130 7.96 -6.43 -7.45
C ALA A 130 9.23 -6.28 -8.31
N ARG A 131 9.12 -5.70 -9.50
CA ARG A 131 10.25 -5.44 -10.39
C ARG A 131 10.95 -4.11 -10.16
N SER A 132 10.46 -3.30 -9.25
CA SER A 132 10.98 -1.96 -9.04
C SER A 132 12.26 -1.96 -8.21
N GLN A 133 13.33 -1.37 -8.77
CA GLN A 133 14.55 -1.09 -8.01
C GLN A 133 14.27 -0.21 -6.79
N LYS A 134 13.38 0.76 -6.90
CA LYS A 134 13.01 1.63 -5.79
C LYS A 134 12.39 0.87 -4.63
N VAL A 135 11.49 -0.09 -4.93
CA VAL A 135 10.89 -0.95 -3.90
C VAL A 135 11.96 -1.82 -3.25
N ARG A 136 12.83 -2.45 -4.04
CA ARG A 136 13.95 -3.24 -3.52
C ARG A 136 14.83 -2.41 -2.56
N GLN A 137 15.24 -1.22 -2.98
CA GLN A 137 16.04 -0.32 -2.14
C GLN A 137 15.31 0.10 -0.87
N SER A 138 13.98 0.32 -0.93
CA SER A 138 13.17 0.62 0.25
C SER A 138 13.17 -0.55 1.24
N ILE A 139 13.03 -1.79 0.76
CA ILE A 139 13.08 -2.99 1.59
C ILE A 139 14.45 -3.16 2.24
N ILE A 140 15.53 -2.94 1.49
CA ILE A 140 16.91 -3.00 2.02
C ILE A 140 17.12 -1.94 3.12
N ARG A 141 16.59 -0.72 2.95
CA ARG A 141 16.62 0.32 4.00
C ARG A 141 15.83 -0.10 5.26
N HIS A 142 14.70 -0.79 5.09
CA HIS A 142 13.97 -1.34 6.23
C HIS A 142 14.78 -2.43 6.94
N ALA A 143 15.43 -3.32 6.21
CA ALA A 143 16.34 -4.32 6.76
C ALA A 143 17.50 -3.66 7.52
N PHE A 144 18.14 -2.65 6.91
CA PHE A 144 19.18 -1.85 7.57
C PHE A 144 18.70 -1.29 8.91
N ARG A 145 17.55 -0.61 8.93
CA ARG A 145 16.98 -0.03 10.16
C ARG A 145 16.67 -1.07 11.20
N TYR A 146 16.19 -2.22 10.79
CA TYR A 146 15.87 -3.34 11.69
C TYR A 146 17.14 -3.91 12.35
N PHE A 147 18.15 -4.26 11.55
CA PHE A 147 19.36 -4.91 12.05
C PHE A 147 20.31 -3.94 12.75
N LEU A 148 20.42 -2.70 12.30
CA LEU A 148 21.31 -1.72 12.92
C LEU A 148 20.66 -0.91 14.04
N GLY A 149 19.33 -1.01 14.23
CA GLY A 149 18.58 -0.33 15.28
C GLY A 149 18.56 1.20 15.16
N ARG A 150 18.83 1.74 13.97
CA ARG A 150 18.86 3.17 13.68
C ARG A 150 18.51 3.49 12.24
N ASN A 151 18.16 4.73 11.97
CA ASN A 151 18.03 5.20 10.60
C ASN A 151 19.41 5.31 9.92
N GLU A 152 19.41 5.17 8.60
CA GLU A 152 20.56 5.39 7.76
C GLU A 152 20.93 6.88 7.68
N THR A 153 22.22 7.12 7.49
CA THR A 153 22.80 8.44 7.24
C THR A 153 23.55 8.42 5.91
N LEU A 154 24.04 9.57 5.44
CA LEU A 154 24.82 9.63 4.22
C LEU A 154 26.11 8.78 4.27
N SER A 155 26.68 8.59 5.47
CA SER A 155 27.87 7.75 5.64
C SER A 155 27.58 6.24 5.45
N ASP A 156 26.31 5.82 5.48
CA ASP A 156 25.91 4.43 5.26
C ASP A 156 25.65 4.11 3.77
N SER A 157 25.87 5.08 2.87
CA SER A 157 25.56 4.91 1.44
C SER A 157 26.26 3.70 0.84
N LYS A 158 27.55 3.49 1.18
CA LYS A 158 28.31 2.32 0.71
C LYS A 158 27.66 1.01 1.16
N THR A 159 27.32 0.90 2.42
CA THR A 159 26.65 -0.28 3.00
C THR A 159 25.35 -0.61 2.28
N LEU A 160 24.51 0.41 1.99
CA LEU A 160 23.24 0.21 1.28
C LEU A 160 23.45 -0.20 -0.19
N ILE A 161 24.47 0.37 -0.85
CA ILE A 161 24.85 -0.01 -2.23
C ILE A 161 25.37 -1.44 -2.28
N ASP A 162 26.23 -1.82 -1.35
CA ASP A 162 26.78 -3.18 -1.29
C ASP A 162 25.68 -4.21 -1.01
N ALA A 163 24.71 -3.88 -0.12
CA ALA A 163 23.56 -4.74 0.16
C ALA A 163 22.62 -4.87 -1.07
N ASP A 164 22.40 -3.79 -1.84
CA ASP A 164 21.63 -3.84 -3.09
C ASP A 164 22.33 -4.71 -4.15
N ARG A 165 23.66 -4.60 -4.26
CA ARG A 165 24.46 -5.47 -5.14
C ARG A 165 24.41 -6.92 -4.70
N ALA A 166 24.55 -7.20 -3.40
CA ALA A 166 24.47 -8.57 -2.88
C ALA A 166 23.14 -9.24 -3.27
N TYR A 167 22.03 -8.50 -3.22
CA TYR A 167 20.74 -8.99 -3.70
C TYR A 167 20.74 -9.28 -5.20
N VAL A 168 21.25 -8.36 -6.02
CA VAL A 168 21.21 -8.48 -7.48
C VAL A 168 22.13 -9.59 -7.97
N ASP A 169 23.35 -9.66 -7.43
CA ASP A 169 24.39 -10.60 -7.88
C ASP A 169 24.10 -12.04 -7.43
N ASN A 170 23.20 -12.22 -6.44
CA ASN A 170 22.80 -13.53 -5.92
C ASN A 170 21.32 -13.83 -6.18
N GLU A 171 20.83 -13.50 -7.39
CA GLU A 171 19.53 -13.89 -7.91
C GLU A 171 18.32 -13.51 -7.00
N GLY A 172 18.45 -12.42 -6.24
CA GLY A 172 17.39 -11.95 -5.36
C GLY A 172 17.42 -12.57 -3.95
N SER A 173 18.55 -13.13 -3.53
CA SER A 173 18.72 -13.70 -2.19
C SER A 173 18.65 -12.60 -1.13
N PHE A 174 17.66 -12.70 -0.23
CA PHE A 174 17.55 -11.79 0.92
C PHE A 174 18.56 -12.15 2.02
N ASP A 175 18.97 -13.40 2.11
CA ASP A 175 20.02 -13.84 3.05
C ASP A 175 21.34 -13.13 2.77
N GLU A 176 21.72 -12.96 1.49
CA GLU A 176 22.90 -12.22 1.10
C GLU A 176 22.82 -10.73 1.45
N VAL A 177 21.62 -10.14 1.41
CA VAL A 177 21.40 -8.77 1.94
C VAL A 177 21.70 -8.72 3.43
N ILE A 178 21.20 -9.68 4.21
CA ILE A 178 21.43 -9.74 5.66
C ILE A 178 22.93 -9.91 5.95
N VAL A 179 23.60 -10.83 5.28
CA VAL A 179 25.06 -11.05 5.43
C VAL A 179 25.81 -9.76 5.12
N SER A 180 25.51 -9.12 3.98
CA SER A 180 26.15 -7.85 3.60
C SER A 180 25.96 -6.74 4.64
N LEU A 181 24.74 -6.62 5.19
CA LEU A 181 24.47 -5.61 6.23
C LEU A 181 25.22 -5.90 7.55
N LEU A 182 25.21 -7.14 8.02
CA LEU A 182 25.80 -7.53 9.31
C LEU A 182 27.33 -7.59 9.29
N THR A 183 27.95 -7.74 8.12
CA THR A 183 29.41 -7.70 7.94
C THR A 183 29.93 -6.31 7.55
N SER A 184 29.05 -5.33 7.38
CA SER A 184 29.41 -3.98 6.97
C SER A 184 30.10 -3.16 8.06
N ASP A 185 30.91 -2.19 7.67
CA ASP A 185 31.50 -1.21 8.57
C ASP A 185 30.43 -0.44 9.38
N SER A 186 29.28 -0.18 8.79
CA SER A 186 28.14 0.47 9.47
C SER A 186 27.59 -0.33 10.64
N PHE A 187 27.71 -1.67 10.62
CA PHE A 187 27.30 -2.55 11.68
C PHE A 187 28.42 -2.76 12.72
N ILE A 188 29.63 -3.00 12.25
CA ILE A 188 30.78 -3.38 13.10
C ILE A 188 31.31 -2.17 13.89
N TYR A 189 31.41 -0.99 13.23
CA TYR A 189 32.00 0.19 13.85
C TYR A 189 30.97 1.23 14.23
N ARG A 190 30.95 1.62 15.51
CA ARG A 190 30.16 2.77 15.99
C ARG A 190 31.05 3.97 16.22
N LYS A 191 30.69 5.12 15.64
CA LYS A 191 31.32 6.39 16.03
C LYS A 191 30.99 6.67 17.52
N ARG A 192 32.02 6.93 18.32
CA ARG A 192 31.79 7.50 19.66
C ARG A 192 31.17 8.88 19.48
N ASN A 193 30.03 9.15 20.11
CA ASN A 193 29.56 10.51 20.30
C ASN A 193 30.52 11.19 21.27
N THR A 194 31.52 11.87 20.77
CA THR A 194 32.24 12.89 21.54
C THR A 194 31.26 14.04 21.73
N LYS A 195 30.57 14.06 22.89
CA LYS A 195 29.95 15.30 23.36
C LYS A 195 31.10 16.24 23.68
N GLU A 196 31.31 17.25 22.83
CA GLU A 196 31.97 18.48 23.25
C GLU A 196 30.97 19.34 24.01
#